data_5df7362653d943c5c3ec80561bec12a1
#
_entry.id   5df7362653d943c5c3ec80561bec12a1
#
_cell.length_a   1.000
_cell.length_b   1.000
_cell.length_c   1.000
_cell.angle_alpha   90.00
_cell.angle_beta   90.00
_cell.angle_gamma   90.00
#
_symmetry.space_group_name_H-M   'P 1'
#
loop_
_entity.id
_entity.type
_entity.pdbx_description
1 polymer ?
#
loop_
_entity_poly.entity_id
_entity_poly.type
_entity_poly.pdbx_seq_one_letter_code
_entity_poly.pdbx_strand_id
1 'polypeptide(L)'
;ILYGLYKTLPYIQEKGEVIICESEKGVMQLWTYGFKNAVGIGGHSFSDWQIRRLEELNVDIIVAFDKDVEINVIEKELEKFETENNLYYILDTKNLLEDKESPMDNEEKWAKLYNNKRLYCPAPTENDWEV
;
A
#
# COMPACT_ATOMS: atom_id res chain seq x y z
N ILE A 1 -0.26 0.18 -15.39
CA ILE A 1 1.18 0.32 -15.16
C ILE A 1 1.47 0.44 -13.66
N LEU A 2 2.63 -0.02 -13.26
CA LEU A 2 3.13 0.15 -11.90
C LEU A 2 4.37 1.04 -11.98
N TYR A 3 4.20 2.32 -11.70
CA TYR A 3 5.28 3.28 -11.82
C TYR A 3 6.44 2.94 -10.88
N GLY A 4 7.64 2.93 -11.43
CA GLY A 4 8.86 2.69 -10.67
C GLY A 4 9.24 1.22 -10.47
N LEU A 5 8.38 0.28 -10.84
CA LEU A 5 8.60 -1.15 -10.55
C LEU A 5 9.95 -1.64 -11.07
N TYR A 6 10.35 -1.25 -12.28
CA TYR A 6 11.62 -1.68 -12.86
C TYR A 6 12.80 -1.34 -11.93
N LYS A 7 12.78 -0.14 -11.35
CA LYS A 7 13.84 0.34 -10.49
C LYS A 7 13.74 -0.21 -9.06
N THR A 8 12.52 -0.38 -8.58
CA THR A 8 12.30 -0.74 -7.17
C THR A 8 12.22 -2.24 -6.92
N LEU A 9 12.05 -3.05 -7.96
CA LEU A 9 11.86 -4.50 -7.84
C LEU A 9 12.91 -5.20 -6.97
N PRO A 10 14.21 -4.96 -7.12
CA PRO A 10 15.19 -5.64 -6.27
C PRO A 10 15.00 -5.34 -4.78
N TYR A 11 14.60 -4.12 -4.45
CA TYR A 11 14.34 -3.71 -3.06
C TYR A 11 13.06 -4.29 -2.51
N ILE A 12 12.04 -4.43 -3.36
CA ILE A 12 10.79 -5.11 -3.00
C ILE A 12 11.09 -6.56 -2.63
N GLN A 13 11.86 -7.25 -3.46
CA GLN A 13 12.20 -8.65 -3.23
C GLN A 13 13.07 -8.84 -2.01
N GLU A 14 14.04 -7.97 -1.80
CA GLU A 14 14.91 -8.02 -0.64
C GLU A 14 14.14 -7.83 0.67
N LYS A 15 13.24 -6.86 0.69
CA LYS A 15 12.47 -6.52 1.89
C LYS A 15 11.26 -7.42 2.10
N GLY A 16 10.77 -8.06 1.05
CA GLY A 16 9.57 -8.89 1.13
C GLY A 16 8.29 -8.08 1.28
N GLU A 17 8.31 -6.82 0.89
CA GLU A 17 7.12 -5.97 0.94
C GLU A 17 7.17 -4.90 -0.16
N VAL A 18 5.98 -4.47 -0.60
CA VAL A 18 5.83 -3.38 -1.56
C VAL A 18 4.88 -2.33 -0.99
N ILE A 19 5.26 -1.05 -1.12
CA ILE A 19 4.44 0.07 -0.70
C ILE A 19 3.73 0.63 -1.93
N ILE A 20 2.41 0.77 -1.85
CA ILE A 20 1.59 1.24 -2.96
C ILE A 20 1.26 2.72 -2.75
N CYS A 21 1.78 3.57 -3.62
CA CYS A 21 1.50 5.01 -3.64
C CYS A 21 0.47 5.31 -4.73
N GLU A 22 -0.28 6.40 -4.56
CA GLU A 22 -1.19 6.85 -5.62
C GLU A 22 -0.43 7.46 -6.79
N SER A 23 0.69 8.15 -6.53
CA SER A 23 1.38 8.93 -7.55
C SER A 23 2.87 8.61 -7.64
N GLU A 24 3.45 9.04 -8.77
CA GLU A 24 4.89 8.97 -8.99
C GLU A 24 5.68 9.75 -7.94
N LYS A 25 5.15 10.90 -7.54
CA LYS A 25 5.78 11.76 -6.54
C LYS A 25 6.00 11.01 -5.22
N GLY A 26 5.01 10.23 -4.78
CA GLY A 26 5.12 9.44 -3.56
C GLY A 26 6.24 8.42 -3.62
N VAL A 27 6.39 7.75 -4.76
CA VAL A 27 7.47 6.78 -4.97
C VAL A 27 8.84 7.44 -4.84
N MET A 28 9.00 8.62 -5.44
CA MET A 28 10.25 9.36 -5.40
C MET A 28 10.57 9.90 -4.00
N GLN A 29 9.55 10.38 -3.28
CA GLN A 29 9.72 10.85 -1.90
C GLN A 29 10.18 9.70 -1.00
N LEU A 30 9.53 8.56 -1.09
CA LEU A 30 9.89 7.38 -0.30
C LEU A 30 11.30 6.90 -0.62
N TRP A 31 11.68 6.93 -1.88
CA TRP A 31 13.04 6.58 -2.29
C TRP A 31 14.07 7.46 -1.56
N THR A 32 13.80 8.76 -1.49
CA THR A 32 14.66 9.72 -0.80
C THR A 32 14.81 9.41 0.70
N TYR A 33 13.75 8.88 1.32
CA TYR A 33 13.77 8.52 2.74
C TYR A 33 14.36 7.13 3.01
N GLY A 34 14.79 6.43 1.97
CA GLY A 34 15.32 5.08 2.11
C GLY A 34 14.29 3.96 1.95
N PHE A 35 13.02 4.30 1.70
CA PHE A 35 11.98 3.32 1.38
C PHE A 35 11.96 3.10 -0.12
N LYS A 36 12.85 2.22 -0.59
CA LYS A 36 13.09 2.01 -2.02
C LYS A 36 12.19 0.95 -2.64
N ASN A 37 11.21 0.46 -1.88
CA ASN A 37 10.33 -0.64 -2.26
C ASN A 37 8.91 -0.19 -2.57
N ALA A 38 8.75 0.98 -3.21
CA ALA A 38 7.45 1.54 -3.53
C ALA A 38 7.16 1.53 -5.02
N VAL A 39 5.88 1.45 -5.37
CA VAL A 39 5.37 1.62 -6.74
C VAL A 39 4.16 2.55 -6.71
N GLY A 40 3.88 3.21 -7.84
CA GLY A 40 2.72 4.07 -8.00
C GLY A 40 1.70 3.43 -8.93
N ILE A 41 0.43 3.58 -8.60
CA ILE A 41 -0.65 2.98 -9.40
C ILE A 41 -1.45 4.00 -10.23
N GLY A 42 -1.20 5.29 -10.04
CA GLY A 42 -1.86 6.33 -10.82
C GLY A 42 -3.24 6.71 -10.33
N GLY A 43 -3.53 6.45 -9.06
CA GLY A 43 -4.82 6.73 -8.41
C GLY A 43 -5.00 5.85 -7.20
N HIS A 44 -6.24 5.66 -6.78
CA HIS A 44 -6.55 4.83 -5.61
C HIS A 44 -7.39 3.59 -5.96
N SER A 45 -7.33 3.16 -7.21
CA SER A 45 -8.02 1.95 -7.65
C SER A 45 -7.08 1.09 -8.47
N PHE A 46 -7.03 -0.20 -8.13
CA PHE A 46 -6.17 -1.15 -8.84
C PHE A 46 -6.89 -1.70 -10.07
N SER A 47 -6.17 -1.74 -11.20
CA SER A 47 -6.62 -2.49 -12.36
C SER A 47 -6.38 -3.99 -12.16
N ASP A 48 -7.05 -4.82 -12.93
CA ASP A 48 -6.85 -6.28 -12.87
C ASP A 48 -5.40 -6.66 -13.18
N TRP A 49 -4.77 -5.96 -14.11
CA TRP A 49 -3.37 -6.20 -14.45
C TRP A 49 -2.44 -5.87 -13.27
N GLN A 50 -2.70 -4.73 -12.60
CA GLN A 50 -1.91 -4.34 -11.43
C GLN A 50 -2.04 -5.37 -10.30
N ILE A 51 -3.26 -5.82 -10.03
CA ILE A 51 -3.49 -6.85 -9.02
C ILE A 51 -2.67 -8.10 -9.32
N ARG A 52 -2.79 -8.63 -10.55
CA ARG A 52 -2.06 -9.83 -10.94
C ARG A 52 -0.56 -9.67 -10.84
N ARG A 53 -0.06 -8.52 -11.30
CA ARG A 53 1.38 -8.26 -11.28
C ARG A 53 1.91 -8.18 -9.85
N LEU A 54 1.16 -7.55 -8.95
CA LEU A 54 1.53 -7.46 -7.54
C LEU A 54 1.48 -8.82 -6.85
N GLU A 55 0.47 -9.62 -7.16
CA GLU A 55 0.37 -10.98 -6.61
C GLU A 55 1.54 -11.85 -7.04
N GLU A 56 2.02 -11.69 -8.27
CA GLU A 56 3.18 -12.43 -8.79
C GLU A 56 4.46 -12.13 -8.03
N LEU A 57 4.56 -10.97 -7.40
CA LEU A 57 5.74 -10.60 -6.61
C LEU A 57 5.88 -11.44 -5.35
N ASN A 58 4.78 -12.00 -4.86
CA ASN A 58 4.75 -12.85 -3.66
C ASN A 58 5.37 -12.17 -2.44
N VAL A 59 4.94 -10.94 -2.17
CA VAL A 59 5.41 -10.12 -1.04
C VAL A 59 4.22 -9.53 -0.31
N ASP A 60 4.45 -9.03 0.90
CA ASP A 60 3.43 -8.27 1.63
C ASP A 60 3.17 -6.95 0.91
N ILE A 61 1.93 -6.48 0.98
CA ILE A 61 1.49 -5.28 0.28
C ILE A 61 1.01 -4.27 1.31
N ILE A 62 1.52 -3.03 1.21
CA ILE A 62 1.15 -1.94 2.11
C ILE A 62 0.55 -0.82 1.26
N VAL A 63 -0.75 -0.58 1.42
CA VAL A 63 -1.43 0.49 0.69
C VAL A 63 -1.28 1.80 1.46
N ALA A 64 -0.70 2.80 0.80
CA ALA A 64 -0.44 4.13 1.38
C ALA A 64 -1.13 5.20 0.54
N PHE A 65 -2.47 5.16 0.55
CA PHE A 65 -3.29 6.14 -0.18
C PHE A 65 -3.40 7.46 0.60
N ASP A 66 -3.81 8.50 -0.09
CA ASP A 66 -3.97 9.83 0.50
C ASP A 66 -5.06 9.83 1.57
N LYS A 67 -4.96 10.78 2.49
CA LYS A 67 -5.82 10.90 3.67
C LYS A 67 -7.31 10.94 3.33
N ASP A 68 -7.67 11.52 2.20
CA ASP A 68 -9.06 11.69 1.79
C ASP A 68 -9.71 10.39 1.26
N VAL A 69 -8.92 9.33 1.06
CA VAL A 69 -9.45 8.03 0.66
C VAL A 69 -9.99 7.33 1.90
N GLU A 70 -11.29 7.09 1.95
CA GLU A 70 -11.94 6.49 3.10
C GLU A 70 -11.58 5.01 3.26
N ILE A 71 -11.63 4.52 4.51
CA ILE A 71 -11.27 3.15 4.83
C ILE A 71 -12.08 2.11 4.05
N ASN A 72 -13.37 2.35 3.83
CA ASN A 72 -14.20 1.41 3.08
C ASN A 72 -13.76 1.29 1.61
N VAL A 73 -13.26 2.37 1.04
CA VAL A 73 -12.70 2.35 -0.33
C VAL A 73 -11.41 1.53 -0.34
N ILE A 74 -10.53 1.74 0.64
CA ILE A 74 -9.30 0.97 0.77
C ILE A 74 -9.60 -0.52 0.92
N GLU A 75 -10.53 -0.87 1.77
CA GLU A 75 -10.90 -2.27 2.01
C GLU A 75 -11.45 -2.94 0.75
N LYS A 76 -12.25 -2.23 -0.05
CA LYS A 76 -12.75 -2.76 -1.31
C LYS A 76 -11.62 -3.03 -2.30
N GLU A 77 -10.61 -2.15 -2.31
CA GLU A 77 -9.44 -2.38 -3.16
C GLU A 77 -8.64 -3.59 -2.70
N LEU A 78 -8.47 -3.76 -1.39
CA LEU A 78 -7.74 -4.89 -0.83
C LEU A 78 -8.48 -6.22 -1.05
N GLU A 79 -9.81 -6.21 -1.09
CA GLU A 79 -10.62 -7.39 -1.40
C GLU A 79 -10.31 -7.98 -2.78
N LYS A 80 -9.76 -7.20 -3.69
CA LYS A 80 -9.42 -7.66 -5.04
C LYS A 80 -8.24 -8.65 -5.06
N PHE A 81 -7.43 -8.65 -4.00
CA PHE A 81 -6.25 -9.49 -3.94
C PHE A 81 -6.58 -10.91 -3.48
N GLU A 82 -6.02 -11.90 -4.19
CA GLU A 82 -6.05 -13.30 -3.80
C GLU A 82 -4.61 -13.72 -3.51
N THR A 83 -4.16 -13.52 -2.27
CA THR A 83 -2.79 -13.80 -1.88
C THR A 83 -2.76 -14.32 -0.45
N GLU A 84 -1.78 -15.18 -0.16
CA GLU A 84 -1.50 -15.65 1.20
C GLU A 84 -0.60 -14.68 1.96
N ASN A 85 -0.01 -13.71 1.28
CA ASN A 85 0.80 -12.69 1.90
C ASN A 85 -0.07 -11.68 2.64
N ASN A 86 0.53 -10.98 3.60
CA ASN A 86 -0.20 -10.00 4.39
C ASN A 86 -0.48 -8.73 3.58
N LEU A 87 -1.68 -8.19 3.79
CA LEU A 87 -2.09 -6.92 3.21
C LEU A 87 -2.23 -5.92 4.35
N TYR A 88 -1.58 -4.77 4.19
CA TYR A 88 -1.63 -3.68 5.17
C TYR A 88 -2.13 -2.41 4.52
N TYR A 89 -2.61 -1.49 5.34
CA TYR A 89 -2.96 -0.16 4.87
C TYR A 89 -2.56 0.88 5.92
N ILE A 90 -2.33 2.10 5.43
CA ILE A 90 -2.02 3.25 6.27
C ILE A 90 -3.28 4.06 6.45
N LEU A 91 -3.61 4.37 7.70
CA LEU A 91 -4.75 5.19 8.06
C LEU A 91 -4.31 6.23 9.08
N ASP A 92 -4.57 7.51 8.78
CA ASP A 92 -4.18 8.61 9.66
C ASP A 92 -5.19 8.80 10.80
N THR A 93 -5.18 7.86 11.74
CA THR A 93 -6.12 7.87 12.87
C THR A 93 -5.85 8.98 13.89
N LYS A 94 -4.61 9.46 13.92
CA LYS A 94 -4.19 10.50 14.88
C LYS A 94 -4.21 11.89 14.27
N ASN A 95 -4.70 12.02 13.05
CA ASN A 95 -4.80 13.28 12.33
C ASN A 95 -3.45 14.01 12.24
N LEU A 96 -2.40 13.29 11.88
CA LEU A 96 -1.06 13.82 11.71
C LEU A 96 -0.95 14.67 10.45
N LEU A 97 -1.66 14.28 9.40
CA LEU A 97 -1.60 14.95 8.09
C LEU A 97 -2.54 16.14 8.04
N GLU A 98 -2.05 17.19 7.41
CA GLU A 98 -2.88 18.36 7.09
C GLU A 98 -3.73 18.08 5.85
N ASP A 99 -4.70 18.95 5.57
CA ASP A 99 -5.52 18.85 4.37
C ASP A 99 -4.61 18.84 3.13
N LYS A 100 -4.89 17.91 2.20
CA LYS A 100 -4.13 17.72 0.97
C LYS A 100 -2.68 17.27 1.15
N GLU A 101 -2.27 16.95 2.36
CA GLU A 101 -0.97 16.37 2.60
C GLU A 101 -1.02 14.86 2.35
N SER A 102 -0.06 14.35 1.57
CA SER A 102 0.07 12.91 1.35
C SER A 102 0.86 12.25 2.49
N PRO A 103 0.67 10.95 2.74
CA PRO A 103 1.39 10.26 3.82
C PRO A 103 2.90 10.40 3.76
N MET A 104 3.47 10.54 2.57
CA MET A 104 4.91 10.61 2.35
C MET A 104 5.45 12.02 2.14
N ASP A 105 4.65 13.06 2.31
CA ASP A 105 5.12 14.43 2.11
C ASP A 105 6.12 14.88 3.17
N ASN A 106 6.08 14.30 4.36
CA ASN A 106 6.98 14.60 5.46
C ASN A 106 7.56 13.31 6.01
N GLU A 107 8.88 13.25 6.12
CA GLU A 107 9.57 12.01 6.51
C GLU A 107 9.19 11.52 7.91
N GLU A 108 9.11 12.42 8.89
CA GLU A 108 8.75 12.04 10.26
C GLU A 108 7.33 11.52 10.37
N LYS A 109 6.39 12.18 9.68
CA LYS A 109 5.00 11.73 9.66
C LYS A 109 4.88 10.39 8.97
N TRP A 110 5.59 10.22 7.86
CA TRP A 110 5.62 8.94 7.15
C TRP A 110 6.09 7.81 8.06
N ALA A 111 7.19 8.01 8.78
CA ALA A 111 7.72 6.99 9.66
C ALA A 111 6.69 6.56 10.72
N LYS A 112 5.96 7.54 11.30
CA LYS A 112 4.91 7.24 12.27
C LYS A 112 3.76 6.49 11.64
N LEU A 113 3.32 6.90 10.46
CA LEU A 113 2.22 6.24 9.74
C LEU A 113 2.61 4.83 9.34
N TYR A 114 3.80 4.64 8.83
CA TYR A 114 4.30 3.32 8.43
C TYR A 114 4.39 2.37 9.63
N ASN A 115 4.90 2.84 10.76
CA ASN A 115 5.03 2.03 11.97
C ASN A 115 3.67 1.65 12.57
N ASN A 116 2.62 2.41 12.26
CA ASN A 116 1.27 2.16 12.73
C ASN A 116 0.35 1.57 11.65
N LYS A 117 0.92 1.05 10.57
CA LYS A 117 0.13 0.41 9.52
C LYS A 117 -0.72 -0.71 10.09
N ARG A 118 -1.89 -0.90 9.50
CA ARG A 118 -2.88 -1.85 9.98
C ARG A 118 -2.94 -3.07 9.08
N LEU A 119 -3.01 -4.23 9.69
CA LEU A 119 -3.23 -5.48 8.97
C LEU A 119 -4.69 -5.52 8.49
N TYR A 120 -4.88 -5.76 7.20
CA TYR A 120 -6.22 -5.97 6.67
C TYR A 120 -6.68 -7.38 7.02
N CYS A 121 -7.82 -7.46 7.71
CA CYS A 121 -8.46 -8.70 8.06
C CYS A 121 -9.81 -8.76 7.37
N PRO A 122 -9.95 -9.55 6.28
CA PRO A 122 -11.23 -9.66 5.61
C PRO A 122 -12.28 -10.25 6.54
N ALA A 123 -13.55 -9.85 6.34
CA ALA A 123 -14.65 -10.43 7.07
C ALA A 123 -14.70 -11.95 6.78
N PRO A 124 -15.00 -12.79 7.78
CA PRO A 124 -15.09 -14.23 7.55
C PRO A 124 -16.21 -14.53 6.56
N THR A 125 -15.94 -15.48 5.68
CA THR A 125 -16.94 -15.98 4.74
C THR A 125 -17.70 -17.14 5.40
N GLU A 126 -18.81 -17.56 4.79
CA GLU A 126 -19.57 -18.70 5.26
C GLU A 126 -18.70 -19.95 5.41
N ASN A 127 -17.76 -20.14 4.49
CA ASN A 127 -16.87 -21.30 4.49
C ASN A 127 -15.86 -21.29 5.64
N ASP A 128 -15.53 -20.12 6.20
CA ASP A 128 -14.59 -20.02 7.30
C ASP A 128 -15.11 -20.65 8.60
N TRP A 129 -16.41 -20.89 8.68
CA TRP A 129 -17.06 -21.50 9.84
C TRP A 129 -17.22 -23.01 9.71
N GLU A 130 -16.91 -23.57 8.56
CA GLU A 130 -16.96 -25.01 8.27
C GLU A 130 -15.61 -25.63 8.61
N VAL A 131 -15.60 -26.52 9.57
CA VAL A 131 -14.36 -27.16 10.03
C VAL A 131 -14.41 -28.65 9.73
#